data_d01d8684ee4ef750602c748ad2094e6d
#
_entry.id   d01d8684ee4ef750602c748ad2094e6d
#
_cell.length_a   1.000
_cell.length_b   1.000
_cell.length_c   1.000
_cell.angle_alpha   90.00
_cell.angle_beta   90.00
_cell.angle_gamma   90.00
#
_symmetry.space_group_name_H-M   'P 1'
#
loop_
_entity.id
_entity.type
_entity.pdbx_description
1 polymer ?
#
loop_
_entity_poly.entity_id
_entity_poly.type
_entity_poly.pdbx_seq_one_letter_code
_entity_poly.pdbx_strand_id
1 'polypeptide(L)'
;MLKSWTITKNLAEHKEVVMARLSNPHPGEILKEEFLSAIGMSQNQLAHIIGVPGNRIHAIVKGTRDITGDTDLRLCKFFGLSEGYFLRLQNAYDTLEAKRRIAEQVAKIKPYKPGKAA
;
A
#
# COMPACT_ATOMS: atom_id res chain seq x y z
N MET A 1 8.39 -0.49 -18.77
CA MET A 1 6.98 -0.26 -18.57
C MET A 1 6.55 1.04 -19.15
N LEU A 2 5.69 0.97 -20.12
CA LEU A 2 5.21 2.17 -20.79
C LEU A 2 4.50 3.10 -19.83
N LYS A 3 3.78 2.54 -18.88
CA LYS A 3 3.04 3.37 -17.93
C LYS A 3 3.95 4.20 -17.06
N SER A 4 5.12 3.67 -16.74
CA SER A 4 6.04 4.38 -15.86
C SER A 4 6.53 5.68 -16.49
N TRP A 5 7.00 5.60 -17.72
CA TRP A 5 7.53 6.81 -18.32
C TRP A 5 6.42 7.81 -18.65
N THR A 6 5.22 7.32 -18.96
CA THR A 6 4.09 8.20 -19.20
C THR A 6 3.76 8.99 -17.94
N ILE A 7 3.75 8.30 -16.79
CA ILE A 7 3.49 8.95 -15.52
C ILE A 7 4.57 9.97 -15.22
N THR A 8 5.83 9.61 -15.47
CA THR A 8 6.93 10.52 -15.24
C THR A 8 6.80 11.78 -16.05
N LYS A 9 6.41 11.62 -17.32
CA LYS A 9 6.27 12.75 -18.22
C LYS A 9 5.22 13.75 -17.74
N ASN A 10 4.14 13.23 -17.18
CA ASN A 10 3.02 14.06 -16.75
C ASN A 10 2.89 14.08 -15.24
N LEU A 11 4.02 13.98 -14.54
CA LEU A 11 4.00 13.77 -13.11
C LEU A 11 3.21 14.81 -12.35
N ALA A 12 3.39 16.08 -12.66
CA ALA A 12 2.70 17.14 -11.94
C ALA A 12 1.18 17.05 -12.11
N GLU A 13 0.74 16.88 -13.32
CA GLU A 13 -0.69 16.78 -13.63
C GLU A 13 -1.27 15.51 -13.02
N HIS A 14 -0.54 14.41 -13.17
CA HIS A 14 -0.99 13.13 -12.64
C HIS A 14 -1.16 13.20 -11.12
N LYS A 15 -0.20 13.81 -10.48
CA LYS A 15 -0.22 13.95 -9.04
C LYS A 15 -1.44 14.75 -8.58
N GLU A 16 -1.72 15.85 -9.26
CA GLU A 16 -2.87 16.66 -8.92
C GLU A 16 -4.18 15.91 -9.11
N VAL A 17 -4.28 15.17 -10.20
CA VAL A 17 -5.49 14.40 -10.46
C VAL A 17 -5.72 13.37 -9.39
N VAL A 18 -4.67 12.66 -9.01
CA VAL A 18 -4.78 11.63 -7.98
C VAL A 18 -5.19 12.25 -6.66
N MET A 19 -4.56 13.35 -6.29
CA MET A 19 -4.88 14.01 -5.03
C MET A 19 -6.29 14.53 -5.03
N ALA A 20 -6.72 15.11 -6.16
CA ALA A 20 -8.07 15.66 -6.25
C ALA A 20 -9.14 14.58 -6.11
N ARG A 21 -8.86 13.40 -6.62
CA ARG A 21 -9.80 12.29 -6.53
C ARG A 21 -9.76 11.61 -5.19
N LEU A 22 -8.76 11.93 -4.38
CA LEU A 22 -8.63 11.35 -3.06
C LEU A 22 -8.50 9.84 -3.12
N SER A 23 -7.90 9.34 -4.19
CA SER A 23 -7.68 7.92 -4.35
C SER A 23 -6.64 7.43 -3.35
N ASN A 24 -6.91 6.29 -2.74
CA ASN A 24 -5.96 5.69 -1.82
C ASN A 24 -6.05 4.17 -1.97
N PRO A 25 -5.33 3.61 -2.95
CA PRO A 25 -5.45 2.18 -3.22
C PRO A 25 -4.89 1.35 -2.08
N HIS A 26 -5.64 0.34 -1.70
CA HIS A 26 -5.21 -0.62 -0.68
C HIS A 26 -4.06 -1.45 -1.26
N PRO A 27 -3.10 -1.87 -0.41
CA PRO A 27 -2.00 -2.72 -0.90
C PRO A 27 -2.47 -3.96 -1.64
N GLY A 28 -3.61 -4.51 -1.28
CA GLY A 28 -4.16 -5.68 -1.98
C GLY A 28 -4.54 -5.38 -3.41
N GLU A 29 -5.02 -4.18 -3.66
CA GLU A 29 -5.33 -3.76 -5.01
C GLU A 29 -4.07 -3.67 -5.85
N ILE A 30 -3.01 -3.16 -5.26
CA ILE A 30 -1.71 -3.06 -5.93
C ILE A 30 -1.16 -4.45 -6.20
N LEU A 31 -1.29 -5.36 -5.22
CA LEU A 31 -0.85 -6.73 -5.41
C LEU A 31 -1.56 -7.36 -6.61
N LYS A 32 -2.86 -7.16 -6.71
CA LYS A 32 -3.63 -7.73 -7.79
C LYS A 32 -3.28 -7.10 -9.13
N GLU A 33 -3.30 -5.77 -9.20
CA GLU A 33 -3.17 -5.08 -10.48
C GLU A 33 -1.75 -5.03 -10.99
N GLU A 34 -0.79 -4.82 -10.09
CA GLU A 34 0.59 -4.60 -10.53
C GLU A 34 1.45 -5.87 -10.51
N PHE A 35 1.07 -6.85 -9.72
CA PHE A 35 1.88 -8.07 -9.59
C PHE A 35 1.20 -9.29 -10.19
N LEU A 36 0.03 -9.63 -9.72
CA LEU A 36 -0.62 -10.85 -10.20
C LEU A 36 -1.05 -10.74 -11.65
N SER A 37 -1.62 -9.61 -12.03
CA SER A 37 -2.04 -9.42 -13.42
C SER A 37 -0.83 -9.47 -14.36
N ALA A 38 0.28 -8.91 -13.93
CA ALA A 38 1.46 -8.83 -14.78
C ALA A 38 2.03 -10.21 -15.12
N ILE A 39 1.94 -11.16 -14.19
CA ILE A 39 2.50 -12.48 -14.41
C ILE A 39 1.43 -13.54 -14.71
N GLY A 40 0.17 -13.12 -14.77
CA GLY A 40 -0.91 -14.07 -15.08
C GLY A 40 -1.14 -15.11 -14.02
N MET A 41 -0.93 -14.77 -12.76
CA MET A 41 -1.06 -15.72 -11.67
C MET A 41 -2.35 -15.47 -10.91
N SER A 42 -3.03 -16.54 -10.51
CA SER A 42 -4.23 -16.43 -9.72
C SER A 42 -3.90 -16.23 -8.24
N GLN A 43 -4.88 -15.72 -7.49
CA GLN A 43 -4.70 -15.54 -6.05
C GLN A 43 -4.48 -16.88 -5.34
N ASN A 44 -5.19 -17.92 -5.78
CA ASN A 44 -5.01 -19.23 -5.17
C ASN A 44 -3.61 -19.79 -5.44
N GLN A 45 -3.11 -19.59 -6.64
CA GLN A 45 -1.75 -20.04 -6.97
C GLN A 45 -0.72 -19.35 -6.10
N LEU A 46 -0.87 -18.04 -5.95
CA LEU A 46 0.04 -17.27 -5.09
C LEU A 46 0.00 -17.79 -3.66
N ALA A 47 -1.20 -17.96 -3.12
CA ALA A 47 -1.35 -18.44 -1.75
C ALA A 47 -0.66 -19.77 -1.56
N HIS A 48 -0.86 -20.68 -2.51
CA HIS A 48 -0.22 -21.99 -2.44
C HIS A 48 1.29 -21.88 -2.44
N ILE A 49 1.82 -21.06 -3.34
CA ILE A 49 3.27 -20.93 -3.49
C ILE A 49 3.92 -20.34 -2.25
N ILE A 50 3.30 -19.33 -1.65
CA ILE A 50 3.90 -18.70 -0.48
C ILE A 50 3.46 -19.35 0.83
N GLY A 51 2.66 -20.40 0.76
CA GLY A 51 2.33 -21.22 1.93
C GLY A 51 1.35 -20.61 2.88
N VAL A 52 0.33 -19.92 2.37
CA VAL A 52 -0.72 -19.35 3.21
C VAL A 52 -2.08 -19.83 2.71
N PRO A 53 -3.12 -19.75 3.57
CA PRO A 53 -4.46 -20.12 3.10
C PRO A 53 -4.93 -19.17 2.00
N GLY A 54 -5.70 -19.71 1.06
CA GLY A 54 -6.21 -18.90 -0.05
C GLY A 54 -7.02 -17.71 0.41
N ASN A 55 -7.80 -17.88 1.48
CA ASN A 55 -8.62 -16.79 1.96
C ASN A 55 -7.80 -15.62 2.49
N ARG A 56 -6.54 -15.85 2.90
CA ARG A 56 -5.68 -14.75 3.32
C ARG A 56 -5.43 -13.81 2.14
N ILE A 57 -5.06 -14.36 1.00
CA ILE A 57 -4.79 -13.54 -0.18
C ILE A 57 -6.06 -12.89 -0.68
N HIS A 58 -7.17 -13.64 -0.71
CA HIS A 58 -8.43 -13.06 -1.15
C HIS A 58 -8.86 -11.89 -0.28
N ALA A 59 -8.70 -12.00 1.02
CA ALA A 59 -9.08 -10.93 1.94
C ALA A 59 -8.20 -9.70 1.75
N ILE A 60 -6.90 -9.92 1.52
CA ILE A 60 -5.98 -8.80 1.28
C ILE A 60 -6.35 -8.09 -0.02
N VAL A 61 -6.58 -8.84 -1.09
CA VAL A 61 -6.96 -8.25 -2.38
C VAL A 61 -8.28 -7.49 -2.26
N LYS A 62 -9.21 -8.02 -1.48
CA LYS A 62 -10.50 -7.40 -1.29
C LYS A 62 -10.43 -6.15 -0.40
N GLY A 63 -9.33 -5.97 0.31
CA GLY A 63 -9.15 -4.82 1.16
C GLY A 63 -9.66 -5.00 2.58
N THR A 64 -10.09 -6.21 2.94
CA THR A 64 -10.63 -6.48 4.27
C THR A 64 -9.58 -7.02 5.23
N ARG A 65 -8.37 -7.22 4.76
CA ARG A 65 -7.27 -7.68 5.60
C ARG A 65 -6.01 -6.93 5.22
N ASP A 66 -5.26 -6.50 6.23
CA ASP A 66 -4.03 -5.75 6.01
C ASP A 66 -2.85 -6.69 5.78
N ILE A 67 -1.82 -6.14 5.16
CA ILE A 67 -0.54 -6.82 5.02
C ILE A 67 0.18 -6.74 6.36
N THR A 68 0.60 -7.90 6.86
CA THR A 68 1.39 -7.97 8.08
C THR A 68 2.82 -8.37 7.74
N GLY A 69 3.68 -8.35 8.77
CA GLY A 69 5.07 -8.74 8.55
C GLY A 69 5.22 -10.14 7.95
N ASP A 70 4.43 -11.08 8.44
CA ASP A 70 4.47 -12.45 7.92
C ASP A 70 4.17 -12.47 6.43
N THR A 71 3.09 -11.82 6.02
CA THR A 71 2.69 -11.81 4.62
C THR A 71 3.69 -11.04 3.77
N ASP A 72 4.20 -9.92 4.29
CA ASP A 72 5.18 -9.12 3.56
C ASP A 72 6.43 -9.95 3.24
N LEU A 73 6.95 -10.67 4.23
CA LEU A 73 8.15 -11.46 4.03
C LEU A 73 7.95 -12.52 2.96
N ARG A 74 6.81 -13.18 2.98
CA ARG A 74 6.50 -14.22 2.01
C ARG A 74 6.35 -13.65 0.61
N LEU A 75 5.63 -12.54 0.48
CA LEU A 75 5.44 -11.90 -0.82
C LEU A 75 6.75 -11.35 -1.37
N CYS A 76 7.52 -10.68 -0.53
CA CYS A 76 8.79 -10.12 -0.99
C CYS A 76 9.77 -11.19 -1.42
N LYS A 77 9.79 -12.31 -0.71
CA LYS A 77 10.65 -13.41 -1.10
C LYS A 77 10.26 -13.94 -2.47
N PHE A 78 8.97 -14.14 -2.69
CA PHE A 78 8.50 -14.67 -3.96
C PHE A 78 8.76 -13.73 -5.12
N PHE A 79 8.47 -12.44 -4.92
CA PHE A 79 8.61 -11.46 -6.00
C PHE A 79 10.03 -10.89 -6.12
N GLY A 80 10.94 -11.28 -5.24
CA GLY A 80 12.31 -10.80 -5.31
C GLY A 80 12.45 -9.34 -4.92
N LEU A 81 11.67 -8.91 -3.95
CA LEU A 81 11.66 -7.52 -3.51
C LEU A 81 12.32 -7.40 -2.13
N SER A 82 12.74 -6.19 -1.79
CA SER A 82 13.29 -5.92 -0.46
C SER A 82 12.22 -6.11 0.59
N GLU A 83 12.61 -6.70 1.72
CA GLU A 83 11.71 -6.84 2.84
C GLU A 83 11.11 -5.51 3.22
N GLY A 84 9.81 -5.52 3.51
CA GLY A 84 9.11 -4.31 3.88
C GLY A 84 8.43 -3.59 2.73
N TYR A 85 8.60 -4.09 1.52
CA TYR A 85 8.01 -3.42 0.35
C TYR A 85 6.48 -3.28 0.51
N PHE A 86 5.81 -4.38 0.83
CA PHE A 86 4.36 -4.34 0.98
C PHE A 86 3.92 -3.67 2.29
N LEU A 87 4.78 -3.73 3.31
CA LEU A 87 4.48 -3.00 4.54
C LEU A 87 4.55 -1.49 4.32
N ARG A 88 5.45 -1.04 3.45
CA ARG A 88 5.48 0.38 3.12
C ARG A 88 4.22 0.81 2.39
N LEU A 89 3.69 -0.04 1.52
CA LEU A 89 2.43 0.25 0.86
C LEU A 89 1.28 0.30 1.88
N GLN A 90 1.29 -0.64 2.82
CA GLN A 90 0.27 -0.68 3.86
C GLN A 90 0.35 0.57 4.73
N ASN A 91 1.57 0.95 5.09
CA ASN A 91 1.78 2.13 5.92
C ASN A 91 1.29 3.40 5.23
N ALA A 92 1.58 3.52 3.95
CA ALA A 92 1.13 4.69 3.19
C ALA A 92 -0.40 4.75 3.14
N TYR A 93 -1.03 3.60 2.92
CA TYR A 93 -2.48 3.52 2.88
C TYR A 93 -3.08 3.91 4.24
N ASP A 94 -2.57 3.30 5.30
CA ASP A 94 -3.08 3.55 6.65
C ASP A 94 -2.92 4.99 7.05
N THR A 95 -1.76 5.58 6.73
CA THR A 95 -1.46 6.95 7.10
C THR A 95 -2.40 7.92 6.42
N LEU A 96 -2.64 7.71 5.12
CA LEU A 96 -3.52 8.62 4.39
C LEU A 96 -4.97 8.48 4.86
N GLU A 97 -5.42 7.24 5.15
CA GLU A 97 -6.75 7.05 5.68
C GLU A 97 -6.91 7.75 7.02
N ALA A 98 -5.90 7.64 7.88
CA ALA A 98 -5.95 8.28 9.18
C ALA A 98 -5.94 9.80 9.04
N LYS A 99 -5.12 10.33 8.15
CA LYS A 99 -5.07 11.77 7.92
C LYS A 99 -6.43 12.33 7.55
N ARG A 100 -7.14 11.61 6.69
CA ARG A 100 -8.45 12.06 6.25
C ARG A 100 -9.47 12.00 7.37
N ARG A 101 -9.35 10.98 8.21
CA ARG A 101 -10.32 10.75 9.26
C ARG A 101 -10.15 11.69 10.46
N ILE A 102 -8.91 11.98 10.83
CA ILE A 102 -8.65 12.72 12.05
C ILE A 102 -7.85 14.00 11.81
N ALA A 103 -7.94 14.56 10.59
CA ALA A 103 -7.18 15.77 10.25
C ALA A 103 -7.41 16.90 11.24
N GLU A 104 -8.67 17.10 11.64
CA GLU A 104 -8.99 18.20 12.55
C GLU A 104 -8.40 17.98 13.94
N GLN A 105 -8.47 16.74 14.42
CA GLN A 105 -7.91 16.42 15.72
C GLN A 105 -6.41 16.61 15.74
N VAL A 106 -5.74 16.16 14.66
CA VAL A 106 -4.29 16.30 14.57
C VAL A 106 -3.87 17.76 14.50
N ALA A 107 -4.64 18.58 13.79
CA ALA A 107 -4.33 19.99 13.66
C ALA A 107 -4.33 20.71 15.00
N LYS A 108 -5.07 20.19 15.97
CA LYS A 108 -5.14 20.81 17.30
C LYS A 108 -3.98 20.42 18.21
N ILE A 109 -3.20 19.42 17.81
CA ILE A 109 -2.08 18.98 18.62
C ILE A 109 -0.91 19.91 18.41
N LYS A 110 -0.38 20.44 19.50
CA LYS A 110 0.77 21.33 19.42
C LYS A 110 2.04 20.54 19.61
N PRO A 111 3.01 20.70 18.69
CA PRO A 111 4.26 19.96 18.83
C PRO A 111 4.95 20.32 20.14
N TYR A 112 5.59 19.32 20.72
CA TYR A 112 6.40 19.55 21.90
C TYR A 112 7.62 20.39 21.53
N LYS A 113 7.95 21.36 22.37
CA LYS A 113 9.09 22.23 22.13
C LYS A 113 10.09 22.10 23.28
N PRO A 114 11.13 21.30 23.07
CA PRO A 114 12.15 21.13 24.12
C PRO A 114 12.74 22.47 24.50
N GLY A 115 13.02 22.64 25.77
CA GLY A 115 13.59 23.88 26.25
C GLY A 115 12.56 24.91 26.65
N LYS A 116 11.33 24.76 26.22
CA LYS A 116 10.26 25.64 26.66
C LYS A 116 9.33 24.97 27.64
N ALA A 117 9.35 23.67 27.65
CA ALA A 117 8.47 22.90 28.48
C ALA A 117 8.83 22.92 29.94
N ALA A 118 9.99 23.42 30.25
CA ALA A 118 10.45 23.47 31.63
C ALA A 118 9.65 24.46 32.45
#